data_37f7136f8a5550c23c18f01e266c5146
#
_entry.id   37f7136f8a5550c23c18f01e266c5146
#
_cell.length_a   1.000
_cell.length_b   1.000
_cell.length_c   1.000
_cell.angle_alpha   90.00
_cell.angle_beta   90.00
_cell.angle_gamma   90.00
#
_symmetry.space_group_name_H-M   'P 1'
#
loop_
_entity.id
_entity.type
_entity.pdbx_description
1 polymer ?
#
loop_
_entity_poly.entity_id
_entity_poly.type
_entity_poly.pdbx_seq_one_letter_code
_entity_poly.pdbx_strand_id
1 'polypeptide(L)'
;MATSTEETNMTTRNQKDQLAKLMATEDITVVHRKIPTAYFDIKNRILACPIFKEDMSNELYDLFMGHEVGHALYTPYEGVHSALVENKTLKGYLNVVEDVRIERKIRDKFAGLRKSFYKAYNELMENDFFGIKDKDLQTLSLIDKINLITKVGSRVNISLTDEEQVILDKCYACETWEEVEAVAKEIYEWSKENETRDETDESIVPQTLEIGDEEEEDEDGMEEESWGDGDDVEDEEEQSESSKGGSDTEDTMPDLE
;
A
#
# COMPACT_ATOMS: atom_id res chain seq x y z
N MET A 1 21.18 -22.89 10.62
CA MET A 1 21.12 -21.57 11.30
C MET A 1 20.08 -20.61 10.65
N ALA A 2 19.37 -21.00 9.58
CA ALA A 2 18.33 -20.19 8.93
C ALA A 2 16.98 -20.16 9.71
N THR A 3 16.64 -21.15 10.50
CA THR A 3 15.35 -21.30 11.17
C THR A 3 15.04 -20.27 12.25
N SER A 4 16.05 -19.72 12.92
CA SER A 4 15.85 -18.73 14.01
C SER A 4 15.44 -17.35 13.50
N THR A 5 15.93 -16.93 12.34
CA THR A 5 15.61 -15.62 11.74
C THR A 5 14.21 -15.61 11.13
N GLU A 6 13.81 -16.70 10.46
CA GLU A 6 12.47 -16.86 9.89
C GLU A 6 11.38 -16.91 10.95
N GLU A 7 11.61 -17.62 12.07
CA GLU A 7 10.69 -17.67 13.20
C GLU A 7 10.53 -16.29 13.86
N THR A 8 11.60 -15.52 14.00
CA THR A 8 11.57 -14.17 14.57
C THR A 8 10.78 -13.22 13.66
N ASN A 9 11.00 -13.29 12.35
CA ASN A 9 10.29 -12.46 11.37
C ASN A 9 8.80 -12.80 11.33
N MET A 10 8.43 -14.07 11.37
CA MET A 10 7.03 -14.50 11.39
C MET A 10 6.30 -14.05 12.66
N THR A 11 6.97 -14.11 13.82
CA THR A 11 6.41 -13.63 15.09
C THR A 11 6.18 -12.12 15.05
N THR A 12 7.11 -11.35 14.51
CA THR A 12 6.99 -9.89 14.37
C THR A 12 5.84 -9.51 13.42
N ARG A 13 5.68 -10.20 12.29
CA ARG A 13 4.55 -10.01 11.36
C ARG A 13 3.21 -10.22 12.05
N ASN A 14 3.04 -11.36 12.71
CA ASN A 14 1.78 -11.68 13.41
C ASN A 14 1.42 -10.64 14.46
N GLN A 15 2.41 -10.08 15.17
CA GLN A 15 2.18 -9.01 16.15
C GLN A 15 1.74 -7.72 15.49
N LYS A 16 2.32 -7.36 14.34
CA LYS A 16 1.95 -6.15 13.59
C LYS A 16 0.59 -6.28 12.93
N ASP A 17 0.23 -7.45 12.40
CA ASP A 17 -1.12 -7.71 11.87
C ASP A 17 -2.20 -7.58 12.96
N GLN A 18 -1.93 -8.10 14.14
CA GLN A 18 -2.82 -7.92 15.29
C GLN A 18 -2.91 -6.45 15.71
N LEU A 19 -1.78 -5.73 15.67
CA LEU A 19 -1.77 -4.31 15.96
C LEU A 19 -2.60 -3.51 14.94
N ALA A 20 -2.49 -3.81 13.63
CA ALA A 20 -3.31 -3.19 12.60
C ALA A 20 -4.81 -3.36 12.87
N LYS A 21 -5.24 -4.60 13.17
CA LYS A 21 -6.65 -4.91 13.54
C LYS A 21 -7.11 -4.14 14.78
N LEU A 22 -6.27 -4.09 15.81
CA LEU A 22 -6.58 -3.33 17.03
C LEU A 22 -6.68 -1.84 16.79
N MET A 23 -5.80 -1.29 15.94
CA MET A 23 -5.81 0.14 15.60
C MET A 23 -7.01 0.51 14.73
N ALA A 24 -7.41 -0.35 13.79
CA ALA A 24 -8.58 -0.16 12.94
C ALA A 24 -9.90 -0.18 13.73
N THR A 25 -9.91 -0.67 14.97
CA THR A 25 -11.11 -0.80 15.83
C THR A 25 -12.24 -1.65 15.22
N GLU A 26 -11.92 -2.45 14.22
CA GLU A 26 -12.84 -3.35 13.52
C GLU A 26 -12.09 -4.61 13.04
N ASP A 27 -12.84 -5.62 12.60
CA ASP A 27 -12.27 -6.88 12.09
C ASP A 27 -11.93 -6.73 10.60
N ILE A 28 -10.73 -6.19 10.32
CA ILE A 28 -10.17 -6.13 8.97
C ILE A 28 -9.43 -7.43 8.66
N THR A 29 -9.43 -7.81 7.38
CA THR A 29 -8.60 -8.92 6.89
C THR A 29 -7.24 -8.41 6.48
N VAL A 30 -6.15 -8.91 7.09
CA VAL A 30 -4.78 -8.57 6.69
C VAL A 30 -4.22 -9.68 5.83
N VAL A 31 -3.75 -9.34 4.62
CA VAL A 31 -3.14 -10.27 3.66
C VAL A 31 -1.77 -9.77 3.22
N HIS A 32 -0.86 -10.69 2.94
CA HIS A 32 0.48 -10.36 2.43
C HIS A 32 0.59 -10.79 0.97
N ARG A 33 0.97 -9.85 0.09
CA ARG A 33 1.05 -10.04 -1.36
C ARG A 33 2.40 -9.57 -1.92
N LYS A 34 2.76 -10.03 -3.12
CA LYS A 34 3.92 -9.51 -3.87
C LYS A 34 3.53 -8.19 -4.55
N ILE A 35 3.50 -7.12 -3.79
CA ILE A 35 3.13 -5.76 -4.22
C ILE A 35 4.20 -4.78 -3.76
N PRO A 36 4.41 -3.65 -4.45
CA PRO A 36 5.45 -2.68 -4.10
C PRO A 36 5.10 -1.84 -2.86
N THR A 37 3.83 -1.61 -2.60
CA THR A 37 3.31 -0.81 -1.48
C THR A 37 2.08 -1.47 -0.87
N ALA A 38 1.67 -1.06 0.33
CA ALA A 38 0.41 -1.49 0.92
C ALA A 38 -0.79 -0.77 0.26
N TYR A 39 -1.98 -1.36 0.36
CA TYR A 39 -3.23 -0.70 0.05
C TYR A 39 -4.37 -1.23 0.93
N PHE A 40 -5.42 -0.44 1.10
CA PHE A 40 -6.63 -0.84 1.79
C PHE A 40 -7.83 -0.87 0.83
N ASP A 41 -8.40 -2.06 0.64
CA ASP A 41 -9.67 -2.24 -0.05
C ASP A 41 -10.79 -1.80 0.87
N ILE A 42 -11.32 -0.61 0.59
CA ILE A 42 -12.31 0.04 1.45
C ILE A 42 -13.65 -0.74 1.44
N LYS A 43 -14.02 -1.34 0.29
CA LYS A 43 -15.26 -2.10 0.12
C LYS A 43 -15.23 -3.40 0.91
N ASN A 44 -14.16 -4.19 0.71
CA ASN A 44 -14.04 -5.53 1.27
C ASN A 44 -13.34 -5.57 2.63
N ARG A 45 -12.87 -4.41 3.13
CA ARG A 45 -12.16 -4.26 4.40
C ARG A 45 -10.90 -5.13 4.48
N ILE A 46 -10.12 -5.16 3.39
CA ILE A 46 -8.89 -5.94 3.26
C ILE A 46 -7.69 -4.99 3.25
N LEU A 47 -6.80 -5.15 4.22
CA LEU A 47 -5.48 -4.54 4.25
C LEU A 47 -4.49 -5.47 3.55
N ALA A 48 -4.02 -5.09 2.37
CA ALA A 48 -2.98 -5.81 1.65
C ALA A 48 -1.62 -5.16 1.96
N CYS A 49 -0.72 -5.94 2.55
CA CYS A 49 0.65 -5.52 2.86
C CYS A 49 1.62 -6.20 1.90
N PRO A 50 2.74 -5.55 1.52
CA PRO A 50 3.80 -6.20 0.77
C PRO A 50 4.41 -7.35 1.59
N ILE A 51 4.88 -8.39 0.89
CA ILE A 51 5.69 -9.43 1.52
C ILE A 51 7.03 -8.80 1.89
N PHE A 52 7.31 -8.73 3.18
CA PHE A 52 8.54 -8.10 3.68
C PHE A 52 9.77 -8.84 3.22
N LYS A 53 10.68 -8.08 2.61
CA LYS A 53 12.06 -8.48 2.43
C LYS A 53 12.81 -8.28 3.74
N GLU A 54 13.94 -8.99 3.94
CA GLU A 54 14.75 -8.90 5.16
C GLU A 54 15.32 -7.50 5.42
N ASP A 55 15.39 -6.66 4.38
CA ASP A 55 15.92 -5.30 4.38
C ASP A 55 14.90 -4.19 4.69
N MET A 56 13.61 -4.51 4.84
CA MET A 56 12.59 -3.51 5.16
C MET A 56 12.65 -3.12 6.64
N SER A 57 12.76 -1.82 6.90
CA SER A 57 12.77 -1.30 8.27
C SER A 57 11.42 -1.46 8.98
N ASN A 58 11.46 -1.53 10.31
CA ASN A 58 10.23 -1.54 11.11
C ASN A 58 9.42 -0.26 10.95
N GLU A 59 10.10 0.85 10.77
CA GLU A 59 9.50 2.17 10.58
C GLU A 59 8.74 2.26 9.25
N LEU A 60 9.31 1.67 8.18
CA LEU A 60 8.64 1.61 6.88
C LEU A 60 7.37 0.73 6.93
N TYR A 61 7.45 -0.38 7.66
CA TYR A 61 6.27 -1.20 7.91
C TYR A 61 5.20 -0.44 8.70
N ASP A 62 5.59 0.25 9.75
CA ASP A 62 4.68 1.05 10.56
C ASP A 62 4.02 2.17 9.76
N LEU A 63 4.74 2.76 8.79
CA LEU A 63 4.19 3.73 7.86
C LEU A 63 3.12 3.09 6.99
N PHE A 64 3.43 2.01 6.27
CA PHE A 64 2.48 1.35 5.38
C PHE A 64 1.23 0.88 6.13
N MET A 65 1.42 0.15 7.24
CA MET A 65 0.30 -0.31 8.06
C MET A 65 -0.52 0.86 8.63
N GLY A 66 0.15 1.87 9.18
CA GLY A 66 -0.52 3.00 9.82
C GLY A 66 -1.30 3.85 8.82
N HIS A 67 -0.78 4.03 7.60
CA HIS A 67 -1.44 4.73 6.51
C HIS A 67 -2.74 4.01 6.13
N GLU A 68 -2.68 2.71 5.85
CA GLU A 68 -3.86 1.94 5.44
C GLU A 68 -4.90 1.78 6.57
N VAL A 69 -4.45 1.69 7.82
CA VAL A 69 -5.37 1.77 8.97
C VAL A 69 -6.04 3.15 9.05
N GLY A 70 -5.35 4.20 8.62
CA GLY A 70 -5.95 5.53 8.47
C GLY A 70 -7.13 5.52 7.49
N HIS A 71 -6.99 4.89 6.33
CA HIS A 71 -8.10 4.69 5.39
C HIS A 71 -9.21 3.83 6.00
N ALA A 72 -8.87 2.74 6.68
CA ALA A 72 -9.86 1.90 7.36
C ALA A 72 -10.71 2.68 8.35
N LEU A 73 -10.13 3.61 9.09
CA LEU A 73 -10.83 4.38 10.13
C LEU A 73 -11.63 5.57 9.60
N TYR A 74 -11.17 6.20 8.52
CA TYR A 74 -11.63 7.55 8.19
C TYR A 74 -12.19 7.71 6.78
N THR A 75 -11.90 6.79 5.85
CA THR A 75 -12.33 6.92 4.45
C THR A 75 -13.64 6.17 4.22
N PRO A 76 -14.75 6.87 3.87
CA PRO A 76 -16.05 6.23 3.68
C PRO A 76 -16.18 5.64 2.28
N TYR A 77 -16.54 4.36 2.18
CA TYR A 77 -16.72 3.67 0.89
C TYR A 77 -17.74 4.36 -0.02
N GLU A 78 -18.94 4.66 0.47
CA GLU A 78 -19.99 5.29 -0.34
C GLU A 78 -19.56 6.66 -0.86
N GLY A 79 -18.82 7.44 -0.05
CA GLY A 79 -18.32 8.74 -0.45
C GLY A 79 -17.34 8.65 -1.61
N VAL A 80 -16.34 7.77 -1.50
CA VAL A 80 -15.34 7.54 -2.54
C VAL A 80 -15.99 7.00 -3.81
N HIS A 81 -16.83 5.97 -3.69
CA HIS A 81 -17.55 5.38 -4.82
C HIS A 81 -18.39 6.41 -5.56
N SER A 82 -19.19 7.22 -4.84
CA SER A 82 -20.03 8.25 -5.43
C SER A 82 -19.21 9.30 -6.19
N ALA A 83 -18.12 9.79 -5.59
CA ALA A 83 -17.26 10.79 -6.22
C ALA A 83 -16.61 10.27 -7.51
N LEU A 84 -16.20 9.00 -7.55
CA LEU A 84 -15.56 8.39 -8.72
C LEU A 84 -16.56 7.99 -9.81
N VAL A 85 -17.79 7.63 -9.45
CA VAL A 85 -18.88 7.46 -10.44
C VAL A 85 -19.18 8.79 -11.12
N GLU A 86 -19.15 9.91 -10.38
CA GLU A 86 -19.34 11.24 -10.93
C GLU A 86 -18.18 11.64 -11.85
N ASN A 87 -16.95 11.44 -11.42
CA ASN A 87 -15.75 11.81 -12.19
C ASN A 87 -14.54 10.95 -11.85
N LYS A 88 -14.22 9.96 -12.69
CA LYS A 88 -13.06 9.07 -12.51
C LYS A 88 -11.71 9.81 -12.48
N THR A 89 -11.59 10.96 -13.15
CA THR A 89 -10.34 11.73 -13.19
C THR A 89 -9.97 12.35 -11.84
N LEU A 90 -10.92 12.42 -10.91
CA LEU A 90 -10.65 12.88 -9.55
C LEU A 90 -9.87 11.89 -8.69
N LYS A 91 -9.71 10.62 -9.10
CA LYS A 91 -9.10 9.57 -8.27
C LYS A 91 -7.76 10.01 -7.65
N GLY A 92 -6.82 10.51 -8.48
CA GLY A 92 -5.52 10.97 -8.01
C GLY A 92 -5.60 12.15 -7.02
N TYR A 93 -6.47 13.11 -7.30
CA TYR A 93 -6.67 14.28 -6.43
C TYR A 93 -7.31 13.90 -5.09
N LEU A 94 -8.35 13.07 -5.12
CA LEU A 94 -8.99 12.55 -3.92
C LEU A 94 -8.01 11.77 -3.05
N ASN A 95 -7.20 10.90 -3.69
CA ASN A 95 -6.19 10.10 -2.97
C ASN A 95 -5.22 11.00 -2.20
N VAL A 96 -4.63 12.00 -2.85
CA VAL A 96 -3.65 12.88 -2.22
C VAL A 96 -4.27 13.70 -1.09
N VAL A 97 -5.45 14.31 -1.30
CA VAL A 97 -6.08 15.13 -0.25
C VAL A 97 -6.56 14.29 0.92
N GLU A 98 -7.08 13.08 0.64
CA GLU A 98 -7.46 12.12 1.70
C GLU A 98 -6.24 11.64 2.49
N ASP A 99 -5.13 11.34 1.82
CA ASP A 99 -3.87 10.96 2.49
C ASP A 99 -3.43 12.03 3.50
N VAL A 100 -3.49 13.31 3.12
CA VAL A 100 -3.16 14.42 4.04
C VAL A 100 -4.05 14.36 5.29
N ARG A 101 -5.35 14.15 5.11
CA ARG A 101 -6.32 14.10 6.20
C ARG A 101 -6.12 12.87 7.09
N ILE A 102 -6.06 11.68 6.51
CA ILE A 102 -5.97 10.43 7.27
C ILE A 102 -4.64 10.29 8.00
N GLU A 103 -3.53 10.69 7.37
CA GLU A 103 -2.22 10.65 8.02
C GLU A 103 -2.12 11.62 9.20
N ARG A 104 -2.72 12.80 9.11
CA ARG A 104 -2.83 13.72 10.25
C ARG A 104 -3.62 13.06 11.37
N LYS A 105 -4.83 12.55 11.08
CA LYS A 105 -5.73 11.94 12.07
C LYS A 105 -5.10 10.70 12.72
N ILE A 106 -4.46 9.81 11.96
CA ILE A 106 -3.84 8.59 12.52
C ILE A 106 -2.65 8.92 13.41
N ARG A 107 -1.81 9.90 13.04
CA ARG A 107 -0.67 10.37 13.85
C ARG A 107 -1.12 11.11 15.12
N ASP A 108 -2.29 11.75 15.09
CA ASP A 108 -2.86 12.40 16.28
C ASP A 108 -3.49 11.36 17.22
N LYS A 109 -4.17 10.35 16.66
CA LYS A 109 -4.75 9.25 17.44
C LYS A 109 -3.68 8.36 18.06
N PHE A 110 -2.62 8.05 17.31
CA PHE A 110 -1.53 7.15 17.71
C PHE A 110 -0.18 7.89 17.66
N ALA A 111 0.13 8.66 18.67
CA ALA A 111 1.31 9.53 18.72
C ALA A 111 2.64 8.79 18.50
N GLY A 112 2.71 7.49 18.80
CA GLY A 112 3.87 6.63 18.51
C GLY A 112 4.24 6.54 17.05
N LEU A 113 3.25 6.63 16.14
CA LEU A 113 3.47 6.58 14.70
C LEU A 113 4.20 7.80 14.14
N ARG A 114 4.15 8.96 14.80
CA ARG A 114 4.81 10.19 14.31
C ARG A 114 6.30 9.99 14.01
N LYS A 115 6.98 9.27 14.89
CA LYS A 115 8.41 8.98 14.73
C LYS A 115 8.67 7.97 13.61
N SER A 116 7.84 6.93 13.52
CA SER A 116 7.95 5.91 12.47
C SER A 116 7.71 6.53 11.10
N PHE A 117 6.64 7.33 10.92
CA PHE A 117 6.35 8.06 9.68
C PHE A 117 7.50 8.96 9.26
N TYR A 118 8.05 9.76 10.21
CA TYR A 118 9.18 10.63 9.93
C TYR A 118 10.40 9.86 9.39
N LYS A 119 10.77 8.75 10.03
CA LYS A 119 11.92 7.93 9.64
C LYS A 119 11.67 7.19 8.33
N ALA A 120 10.48 6.62 8.16
CA ALA A 120 10.11 5.90 6.96
C ALA A 120 10.09 6.79 5.72
N TYR A 121 9.54 8.01 5.81
CA TYR A 121 9.61 8.95 4.69
C TYR A 121 11.04 9.41 4.38
N ASN A 122 11.96 9.45 5.37
CA ASN A 122 13.39 9.66 5.09
C ASN A 122 13.97 8.49 4.29
N GLU A 123 13.69 7.26 4.72
CA GLU A 123 14.14 6.05 4.03
C GLU A 123 13.62 5.99 2.58
N LEU A 124 12.35 6.30 2.37
CA LEU A 124 11.75 6.37 1.03
C LEU A 124 12.41 7.44 0.15
N MET A 125 12.74 8.60 0.71
CA MET A 125 13.48 9.66 0.01
C MET A 125 14.91 9.23 -0.36
N GLU A 126 15.64 8.59 0.57
CA GLU A 126 17.00 8.10 0.33
C GLU A 126 17.04 7.04 -0.77
N ASN A 127 15.99 6.22 -0.87
CA ASN A 127 15.84 5.18 -1.88
C ASN A 127 15.19 5.67 -3.19
N ASP A 128 14.98 6.98 -3.33
CA ASP A 128 14.32 7.61 -4.48
C ASP A 128 12.96 6.98 -4.84
N PHE A 129 12.21 6.57 -3.83
CA PHE A 129 10.89 5.96 -4.02
C PHE A 129 9.93 6.85 -4.81
N PHE A 130 10.04 8.17 -4.64
CA PHE A 130 9.22 9.14 -5.35
C PHE A 130 9.73 9.46 -6.77
N GLY A 131 10.88 8.90 -7.18
CA GLY A 131 11.46 9.13 -8.52
C GLY A 131 11.78 10.60 -8.82
N ILE A 132 12.20 11.35 -7.80
CA ILE A 132 12.39 12.81 -7.90
C ILE A 132 13.86 13.26 -7.90
N LYS A 133 14.81 12.34 -7.77
CA LYS A 133 16.23 12.66 -7.58
C LYS A 133 16.81 13.60 -8.66
N ASP A 134 16.39 13.41 -9.91
CA ASP A 134 16.89 14.16 -11.05
C ASP A 134 15.84 15.11 -11.65
N LYS A 135 14.73 15.36 -10.94
CA LYS A 135 13.65 16.24 -11.41
C LYS A 135 13.75 17.65 -10.84
N ASP A 136 13.35 18.64 -11.64
CA ASP A 136 13.10 19.98 -11.14
C ASP A 136 11.74 20.03 -10.43
N LEU A 137 11.77 20.03 -9.10
CA LEU A 137 10.57 19.99 -8.27
C LEU A 137 9.66 21.23 -8.42
N GLN A 138 10.18 22.33 -9.00
CA GLN A 138 9.36 23.51 -9.24
C GLN A 138 8.40 23.32 -10.41
N THR A 139 8.71 22.41 -11.35
CA THR A 139 7.89 22.12 -12.54
C THR A 139 6.80 21.09 -12.30
N LEU A 140 6.77 20.49 -11.11
CA LEU A 140 5.74 19.51 -10.75
C LEU A 140 4.35 20.14 -10.72
N SER A 141 3.33 19.32 -11.00
CA SER A 141 1.93 19.70 -10.82
C SER A 141 1.64 20.08 -9.37
N LEU A 142 0.63 20.90 -9.14
CA LEU A 142 0.26 21.32 -7.79
C LEU A 142 -0.05 20.11 -6.89
N ILE A 143 -0.76 19.12 -7.43
CA ILE A 143 -1.11 17.93 -6.64
C ILE A 143 0.13 17.12 -6.24
N ASP A 144 1.13 17.00 -7.10
CA ASP A 144 2.38 16.32 -6.79
C ASP A 144 3.23 17.13 -5.79
N LYS A 145 3.26 18.47 -5.90
CA LYS A 145 3.88 19.34 -4.90
C LYS A 145 3.23 19.16 -3.52
N ILE A 146 1.89 19.17 -3.46
CA ILE A 146 1.14 18.95 -2.22
C ILE A 146 1.50 17.60 -1.61
N ASN A 147 1.49 16.53 -2.42
CA ASN A 147 1.80 15.18 -1.97
C ASN A 147 3.21 15.09 -1.37
N LEU A 148 4.22 15.63 -2.06
CA LEU A 148 5.59 15.63 -1.55
C LEU A 148 5.74 16.48 -0.27
N ILE A 149 5.20 17.70 -0.26
CA ILE A 149 5.31 18.60 0.91
C ILE A 149 4.68 17.95 2.15
N THR A 150 3.52 17.31 2.02
CA THR A 150 2.79 16.72 3.15
C THR A 150 3.45 15.46 3.70
N LYS A 151 4.12 14.68 2.85
CA LYS A 151 4.83 13.44 3.22
C LYS A 151 6.25 13.70 3.73
N VAL A 152 7.02 14.53 3.04
CA VAL A 152 8.46 14.72 3.35
C VAL A 152 8.80 16.10 3.91
N GLY A 153 7.87 17.05 3.87
CA GLY A 153 8.00 18.36 4.50
C GLY A 153 9.14 19.19 3.93
N SER A 154 9.85 19.91 4.80
CA SER A 154 10.96 20.81 4.43
C SER A 154 12.20 20.15 3.84
N ARG A 155 12.21 18.84 3.66
CA ARG A 155 13.30 18.09 3.02
C ARG A 155 13.31 18.26 1.50
N VAL A 156 12.15 18.58 0.92
CA VAL A 156 12.04 18.98 -0.49
C VAL A 156 12.05 20.50 -0.59
N ASN A 157 12.85 21.01 -1.53
CA ASN A 157 12.87 22.45 -1.80
C ASN A 157 11.83 22.78 -2.87
N ILE A 158 10.57 22.84 -2.46
CA ILE A 158 9.44 23.22 -3.31
C ILE A 158 8.94 24.59 -2.86
N SER A 159 8.84 25.51 -3.80
CA SER A 159 8.25 26.84 -3.57
C SER A 159 6.81 26.83 -4.09
N LEU A 160 5.89 27.33 -3.29
CA LEU A 160 4.51 27.55 -3.67
C LEU A 160 4.26 29.04 -3.89
N THR A 161 3.38 29.37 -4.80
CA THR A 161 2.78 30.71 -4.89
C THR A 161 1.82 30.95 -3.73
N ASP A 162 1.40 32.19 -3.52
CA ASP A 162 0.43 32.51 -2.47
C ASP A 162 -0.91 31.76 -2.68
N GLU A 163 -1.33 31.57 -3.94
CA GLU A 163 -2.54 30.82 -4.30
C GLU A 163 -2.39 29.34 -4.02
N GLU A 164 -1.27 28.71 -4.44
CA GLU A 164 -0.96 27.32 -4.17
C GLU A 164 -0.87 27.05 -2.65
N GLN A 165 -0.31 28.00 -1.88
CA GLN A 165 -0.23 27.86 -0.43
C GLN A 165 -1.61 27.86 0.24
N VAL A 166 -2.54 28.70 -0.23
CA VAL A 166 -3.93 28.71 0.26
C VAL A 166 -4.60 27.34 0.03
N ILE A 167 -4.35 26.72 -1.12
CA ILE A 167 -4.89 25.38 -1.43
C ILE A 167 -4.26 24.32 -0.51
N LEU A 168 -2.95 24.34 -0.31
CA LEU A 168 -2.27 23.44 0.63
C LEU A 168 -2.82 23.59 2.06
N ASP A 169 -3.07 24.81 2.51
CA ASP A 169 -3.63 25.07 3.83
C ASP A 169 -5.05 24.47 3.96
N LYS A 170 -5.86 24.51 2.90
CA LYS A 170 -7.16 23.83 2.86
C LYS A 170 -7.02 22.31 2.98
N CYS A 171 -6.04 21.69 2.30
CA CYS A 171 -5.77 20.25 2.45
C CYS A 171 -5.48 19.88 3.91
N TYR A 172 -4.65 20.67 4.59
CA TYR A 172 -4.37 20.47 6.02
C TYR A 172 -5.57 20.69 6.94
N ALA A 173 -6.53 21.53 6.52
CA ALA A 173 -7.70 21.86 7.32
C ALA A 173 -8.84 20.83 7.21
N CYS A 174 -8.83 19.95 6.21
CA CYS A 174 -9.89 18.96 5.99
C CYS A 174 -10.11 18.07 7.22
N GLU A 175 -11.35 18.02 7.71
CA GLU A 175 -11.77 17.16 8.81
C GLU A 175 -12.73 16.06 8.36
N THR A 176 -13.55 16.31 7.33
CA THR A 176 -14.56 15.40 6.79
C THR A 176 -14.24 14.97 5.36
N TRP A 177 -14.92 13.91 4.89
CA TRP A 177 -14.80 13.45 3.52
C TRP A 177 -15.34 14.48 2.52
N GLU A 178 -16.44 15.15 2.84
CA GLU A 178 -17.05 16.18 1.99
C GLU A 178 -16.09 17.37 1.76
N GLU A 179 -15.29 17.72 2.77
CA GLU A 179 -14.24 18.73 2.62
C GLU A 179 -13.10 18.25 1.74
N VAL A 180 -12.68 16.96 1.85
CA VAL A 180 -11.70 16.35 0.95
C VAL A 180 -12.18 16.40 -0.49
N GLU A 181 -13.42 15.98 -0.75
CA GLU A 181 -14.01 16.00 -2.09
C GLU A 181 -14.07 17.41 -2.67
N ALA A 182 -14.48 18.38 -1.87
CA ALA A 182 -14.53 19.79 -2.29
C ALA A 182 -13.14 20.34 -2.65
N VAL A 183 -12.12 20.07 -1.82
CA VAL A 183 -10.74 20.53 -2.06
C VAL A 183 -10.13 19.79 -3.25
N ALA A 184 -10.35 18.49 -3.41
CA ALA A 184 -9.89 17.73 -4.56
C ALA A 184 -10.47 18.26 -5.88
N LYS A 185 -11.77 18.59 -5.91
CA LYS A 185 -12.42 19.24 -7.05
C LYS A 185 -11.83 20.63 -7.33
N GLU A 186 -11.55 21.42 -6.31
CA GLU A 186 -10.90 22.74 -6.44
C GLU A 186 -9.52 22.63 -7.07
N ILE A 187 -8.68 21.68 -6.60
CA ILE A 187 -7.34 21.46 -7.17
C ILE A 187 -7.43 21.01 -8.63
N TYR A 188 -8.36 20.09 -8.94
CA TYR A 188 -8.57 19.62 -10.30
C TYR A 188 -8.96 20.76 -11.26
N GLU A 189 -9.89 21.64 -10.88
CA GLU A 189 -10.26 22.79 -11.71
C GLU A 189 -9.12 23.81 -11.83
N TRP A 190 -8.39 24.04 -10.73
CA TRP A 190 -7.20 24.90 -10.74
C TRP A 190 -6.12 24.36 -11.70
N SER A 191 -5.87 23.04 -11.70
CA SER A 191 -4.91 22.40 -12.59
C SER A 191 -5.30 22.55 -14.06
N LYS A 192 -6.57 22.42 -14.40
CA LYS A 192 -7.06 22.66 -15.78
C LYS A 192 -6.80 24.07 -16.28
N GLU A 193 -6.88 25.06 -15.39
CA GLU A 193 -6.71 26.47 -15.75
C GLU A 193 -5.24 26.90 -15.82
N ASN A 194 -4.39 26.30 -15.00
CA ASN A 194 -3.04 26.77 -14.74
C ASN A 194 -1.91 25.84 -15.21
N GLU A 195 -2.22 24.56 -15.45
CA GLU A 195 -1.23 23.57 -15.87
C GLU A 195 -1.47 23.13 -17.32
N THR A 196 -0.40 23.13 -18.12
CA THR A 196 -0.37 22.45 -19.43
C THR A 196 0.01 21.01 -19.19
N ARG A 197 -0.95 20.16 -18.79
CA ARG A 197 -0.71 18.75 -18.53
C ARG A 197 -1.02 17.95 -19.80
N ASP A 198 -0.06 17.14 -20.27
CA ASP A 198 -0.36 16.06 -21.19
C ASP A 198 -1.15 14.97 -20.41
N GLU A 199 -2.23 14.45 -20.98
CA GLU A 199 -3.07 13.42 -20.35
C GLU A 199 -2.31 12.12 -20.02
N THR A 200 -1.05 12.00 -20.47
CA THR A 200 -0.15 10.89 -20.24
C THR A 200 0.81 11.09 -19.06
N ASP A 201 0.76 12.23 -18.36
CA ASP A 201 1.68 12.51 -17.26
C ASP A 201 1.16 11.79 -15.99
N GLU A 202 1.76 10.62 -15.71
CA GLU A 202 1.45 9.83 -14.52
C GLU A 202 1.86 10.59 -13.24
N SER A 203 1.00 10.53 -12.22
CA SER A 203 1.33 11.07 -10.89
C SER A 203 2.62 10.42 -10.35
N ILE A 204 3.49 11.23 -9.75
CA ILE A 204 4.78 10.79 -9.21
C ILE A 204 4.60 9.79 -8.07
N VAL A 205 3.44 9.77 -7.43
CA VAL A 205 3.21 8.96 -6.23
C VAL A 205 2.27 7.80 -6.54
N PRO A 206 2.63 6.58 -6.14
CA PRO A 206 1.73 5.43 -6.24
C PRO A 206 0.39 5.73 -5.56
N GLN A 207 -0.71 5.42 -6.22
CA GLN A 207 -2.04 5.56 -5.64
C GLN A 207 -2.29 4.41 -4.67
N THR A 208 -2.66 4.73 -3.43
CA THR A 208 -2.91 3.76 -2.36
C THR A 208 -4.40 3.48 -2.16
N LEU A 209 -5.28 4.36 -2.68
CA LEU A 209 -6.72 4.21 -2.53
C LEU A 209 -7.25 3.20 -3.56
N GLU A 210 -7.50 1.97 -3.11
CA GLU A 210 -8.15 0.93 -3.92
C GLU A 210 -9.62 0.85 -3.55
N ILE A 211 -10.47 0.96 -4.56
CA ILE A 211 -11.88 0.61 -4.46
C ILE A 211 -11.97 -0.77 -5.12
N GLY A 212 -12.43 -1.79 -4.38
CA GLY A 212 -12.66 -3.09 -4.96
C GLY A 212 -13.58 -2.95 -6.18
N ASP A 213 -13.01 -2.97 -7.38
CA ASP A 213 -13.76 -2.90 -8.63
C ASP A 213 -14.64 -4.13 -8.77
N GLU A 214 -15.89 -3.92 -9.16
CA GLU A 214 -16.72 -4.97 -9.73
C GLU A 214 -16.08 -5.31 -11.09
N GLU A 215 -15.43 -6.47 -11.13
CA GLU A 215 -15.07 -7.25 -12.31
C GLU A 215 -15.09 -6.49 -13.65
N GLU A 216 -13.98 -5.85 -14.03
CA GLU A 216 -13.53 -5.91 -15.40
C GLU A 216 -12.51 -7.07 -15.45
N GLU A 217 -12.95 -8.22 -15.96
CA GLU A 217 -12.09 -9.29 -16.41
C GLU A 217 -11.29 -8.78 -17.63
N ASP A 218 -10.25 -8.02 -17.39
CA ASP A 218 -9.21 -7.83 -18.37
C ASP A 218 -8.30 -9.06 -18.34
N GLU A 219 -8.70 -10.05 -19.15
CA GLU A 219 -7.79 -11.05 -19.72
C GLU A 219 -6.73 -10.33 -20.57
N ASP A 220 -5.79 -9.64 -19.95
CA ASP A 220 -4.53 -9.30 -20.61
C ASP A 220 -3.40 -10.02 -19.90
N GLY A 221 -2.89 -11.00 -20.66
CA GLY A 221 -1.87 -11.95 -20.28
C GLY A 221 -0.64 -11.26 -19.69
N MET A 222 -0.41 -11.47 -18.40
CA MET A 222 0.92 -11.41 -17.85
C MET A 222 1.70 -12.59 -18.44
N GLU A 223 2.50 -12.31 -19.46
CA GLU A 223 3.58 -13.19 -19.86
C GLU A 223 4.46 -13.42 -18.62
N GLU A 224 4.41 -14.64 -18.10
CA GLU A 224 5.39 -15.13 -17.14
C GLU A 224 6.76 -15.10 -17.84
N GLU A 225 7.56 -14.07 -17.57
CA GLU A 225 9.00 -14.18 -17.83
C GLU A 225 9.58 -15.24 -16.89
N SER A 226 9.58 -16.46 -17.41
CA SER A 226 10.32 -17.59 -16.89
C SER A 226 11.82 -17.26 -16.89
N TRP A 227 12.35 -16.96 -15.73
CA TRP A 227 13.79 -17.04 -15.49
C TRP A 227 14.15 -18.51 -15.40
N GLY A 228 14.56 -19.05 -16.56
CA GLY A 228 15.14 -20.39 -16.64
C GLY A 228 16.46 -20.41 -15.89
N ASP A 229 16.50 -21.20 -14.84
CA ASP A 229 17.75 -21.74 -14.30
C ASP A 229 17.90 -23.14 -14.89
N GLY A 230 18.83 -23.23 -15.84
CA GLY A 230 19.19 -24.49 -16.44
C GLY A 230 20.21 -25.19 -15.56
N ASP A 231 19.85 -26.32 -15.04
CA ASP A 231 20.82 -27.33 -14.65
C ASP A 231 20.38 -28.68 -15.24
N ASP A 232 21.12 -29.04 -16.31
CA ASP A 232 21.16 -30.36 -16.88
C ASP A 232 21.66 -31.38 -15.85
N VAL A 233 20.86 -32.39 -15.55
CA VAL A 233 21.40 -33.66 -15.00
C VAL A 233 20.77 -34.80 -15.77
N GLU A 234 21.66 -35.55 -16.44
CA GLU A 234 21.42 -36.66 -17.29
C GLU A 234 20.72 -37.84 -16.58
N ASP A 235 19.86 -38.51 -17.40
CA ASP A 235 19.24 -39.80 -17.14
C ASP A 235 20.24 -40.90 -16.92
N GLU A 236 20.02 -41.75 -15.93
CA GLU A 236 20.35 -43.20 -16.03
C GLU A 236 19.15 -44.03 -15.58
N GLU A 237 18.58 -44.73 -16.56
CA GLU A 237 17.64 -45.82 -16.39
C GLU A 237 18.28 -47.04 -15.73
N GLU A 238 17.69 -47.60 -14.72
CA GLU A 238 17.79 -49.04 -14.43
C GLU A 238 16.44 -49.65 -14.03
N GLN A 239 16.03 -50.60 -14.85
CA GLN A 239 14.92 -51.54 -14.65
C GLN A 239 15.31 -52.62 -13.64
N SER A 240 14.37 -53.04 -12.78
CA SER A 240 14.08 -54.45 -12.51
C SER A 240 12.88 -54.61 -11.56
N GLU A 241 11.81 -55.15 -12.08
CA GLU A 241 11.12 -56.44 -11.81
C GLU A 241 10.72 -56.76 -10.36
N SER A 242 9.38 -56.80 -10.28
CA SER A 242 8.47 -57.79 -9.66
C SER A 242 8.92 -58.64 -8.44
N SER A 243 8.10 -58.65 -7.38
CA SER A 243 7.36 -59.87 -7.02
C SER A 243 6.34 -59.69 -5.89
N LYS A 244 5.29 -60.46 -6.01
CA LYS A 244 4.13 -60.68 -5.13
C LYS A 244 4.47 -61.20 -3.71
N GLY A 245 3.58 -60.93 -2.78
CA GLY A 245 3.44 -61.77 -1.57
C GLY A 245 2.54 -61.11 -0.55
N GLY A 246 1.30 -61.60 -0.46
CA GLY A 246 0.34 -61.22 0.53
C GLY A 246 0.52 -61.98 1.84
N SER A 247 -0.13 -61.53 2.87
CA SER A 247 -0.87 -62.35 3.84
C SER A 247 -1.43 -61.51 4.98
N ASP A 248 -2.69 -61.72 5.23
CA ASP A 248 -3.51 -61.32 6.35
C ASP A 248 -2.87 -61.65 7.71
N THR A 249 -3.19 -60.87 8.71
CA THR A 249 -3.77 -61.32 9.97
C THR A 249 -4.24 -60.15 10.84
N GLU A 250 -5.49 -60.31 11.28
CA GLU A 250 -6.16 -59.62 12.38
C GLU A 250 -5.37 -59.76 13.70
N ASP A 251 -5.47 -58.80 14.61
CA ASP A 251 -6.13 -59.00 15.90
C ASP A 251 -5.96 -57.83 16.90
N THR A 252 -7.12 -57.49 17.44
CA THR A 252 -7.44 -57.11 18.83
C THR A 252 -6.72 -55.97 19.57
N MET A 253 -7.58 -55.00 19.94
CA MET A 253 -7.49 -54.24 21.18
C MET A 253 -7.43 -55.11 22.44
N PRO A 254 -6.92 -54.60 23.58
CA PRO A 254 -7.86 -54.32 24.67
C PRO A 254 -7.65 -52.99 25.42
N ASP A 255 -8.78 -52.62 26.03
CA ASP A 255 -9.04 -51.55 26.98
C ASP A 255 -8.27 -51.65 28.32
N LEU A 256 -8.38 -50.51 29.08
CA LEU A 256 -8.33 -50.35 30.56
C LEU A 256 -6.90 -50.13 31.11
N GLU A 257 -6.65 -49.09 31.83
CA GLU A 257 -7.27 -48.39 32.98
C GLU A 257 -6.87 -46.93 33.04
#